data_041dcd6113b0798a506f8ddda49eed6c
#
_entry.id   041dcd6113b0798a506f8ddda49eed6c
#
_cell.length_a   1.000
_cell.length_b   1.000
_cell.length_c   1.000
_cell.angle_alpha   90.00
_cell.angle_beta   90.00
_cell.angle_gamma   90.00
#
_symmetry.space_group_name_H-M   'P 1'
#
loop_
_entity.id
_entity.type
_entity.pdbx_description
1 polymer ?
#
loop_
_entity_poly.entity_id
_entity_poly.type
_entity_poly.pdbx_seq_one_letter_code
_entity_poly.pdbx_strand_id
1 'polypeptide(L)'
;MKFTDLAGVSSEHLPQNSPRVLMVIDEPESLDHHSDLLRSLGFEVLTCDSYGEGLAMLQNEAFDMVTVGQGSLSFEGKGVLMRSVEIDRSIPVLVLARNSDIENYVEAMHLGAVDYLEMPVPLEEFMRVLRTHLLYSIGRPPDA
;
A
#
# COMPACT_ATOMS: atom_id res chain seq x y z
N MET A 1 -7.83 -16.58 2.46
CA MET A 1 -8.12 -16.26 1.05
C MET A 1 -6.82 -16.23 0.25
N LYS A 2 -6.85 -16.82 -0.91
CA LYS A 2 -5.66 -16.87 -1.75
C LYS A 2 -5.65 -15.74 -2.75
N PHE A 3 -4.46 -15.42 -3.26
CA PHE A 3 -4.29 -14.35 -4.22
C PHE A 3 -5.18 -14.56 -5.46
N THR A 4 -5.37 -15.82 -5.86
CA THR A 4 -6.20 -16.13 -7.02
C THR A 4 -7.66 -15.68 -6.85
N ASP A 5 -8.15 -15.63 -5.61
CA ASP A 5 -9.52 -15.22 -5.34
C ASP A 5 -9.72 -13.73 -5.49
N LEU A 6 -8.64 -12.97 -5.35
CA LEU A 6 -8.69 -11.52 -5.35
C LEU A 6 -9.14 -10.96 -6.69
N ALA A 7 -8.61 -11.49 -7.78
CA ALA A 7 -8.85 -10.95 -9.11
C ALA A 7 -9.35 -11.99 -10.10
N GLY A 8 -9.67 -13.19 -9.62
CA GLY A 8 -10.01 -14.27 -10.52
C GLY A 8 -8.83 -14.75 -11.35
N VAL A 9 -7.62 -14.42 -10.91
CA VAL A 9 -6.39 -14.78 -11.61
C VAL A 9 -5.77 -15.97 -10.92
N SER A 10 -5.40 -16.98 -11.71
CA SER A 10 -4.72 -18.15 -11.18
C SER A 10 -3.35 -17.79 -10.65
N SER A 11 -2.93 -18.45 -9.55
CA SER A 11 -1.60 -18.20 -8.99
C SER A 11 -0.47 -18.52 -9.97
N GLU A 12 -0.74 -19.38 -10.92
CA GLU A 12 0.27 -19.74 -11.94
C GLU A 12 0.51 -18.64 -12.96
N HIS A 13 -0.36 -17.63 -13.01
CA HIS A 13 -0.21 -16.47 -13.87
C HIS A 13 0.45 -15.28 -13.16
N LEU A 14 0.79 -15.45 -11.88
CA LEU A 14 1.42 -14.41 -11.09
C LEU A 14 2.94 -14.51 -11.19
N PRO A 15 3.67 -13.44 -10.86
CA PRO A 15 5.13 -13.54 -10.79
C PRO A 15 5.54 -14.65 -9.85
N GLN A 16 6.72 -15.22 -10.09
CA GLN A 16 7.21 -16.31 -9.25
C GLN A 16 7.35 -15.88 -7.79
N ASN A 17 7.75 -14.62 -7.59
CA ASN A 17 7.83 -14.05 -6.26
C ASN A 17 6.55 -13.30 -5.95
N SER A 18 6.07 -13.45 -4.73
CA SER A 18 4.90 -12.69 -4.28
C SER A 18 5.20 -11.19 -4.36
N PRO A 19 4.21 -10.38 -4.72
CA PRO A 19 4.39 -8.94 -4.70
C PRO A 19 4.78 -8.48 -3.30
N ARG A 20 5.69 -7.50 -3.25
CA ARG A 20 6.21 -6.98 -1.99
C ARG A 20 5.55 -5.65 -1.67
N VAL A 21 5.01 -5.55 -0.47
CA VAL A 21 4.32 -4.36 0.01
C VAL A 21 5.05 -3.84 1.25
N LEU A 22 5.36 -2.56 1.24
CA LEU A 22 5.83 -1.88 2.45
C LEU A 22 4.61 -1.29 3.15
N MET A 23 4.43 -1.59 4.42
CA MET A 23 3.33 -1.03 5.20
C MET A 23 3.89 -0.26 6.39
N VAL A 24 3.61 1.04 6.43
CA VAL A 24 4.11 1.94 7.47
C VAL A 24 2.91 2.53 8.21
N ILE A 25 2.64 2.03 9.40
CA ILE A 25 1.53 2.50 10.23
C ILE A 25 2.04 2.62 11.66
N ASP A 26 1.88 3.79 12.26
CA ASP A 26 2.43 4.08 13.58
C ASP A 26 1.66 3.50 14.75
N GLU A 27 0.56 2.81 14.50
CA GLU A 27 -0.24 2.17 15.54
C GLU A 27 -0.12 0.65 15.39
N PRO A 28 0.48 -0.05 16.37
CA PRO A 28 0.79 -1.47 16.21
C PRO A 28 -0.42 -2.37 15.90
N GLU A 29 -1.57 -2.11 16.53
CA GLU A 29 -2.76 -2.93 16.29
C GLU A 29 -3.25 -2.80 14.85
N SER A 30 -3.31 -1.56 14.35
CA SER A 30 -3.71 -1.31 12.96
C SER A 30 -2.71 -1.90 12.00
N LEU A 31 -1.42 -1.79 12.31
CA LEU A 31 -0.36 -2.35 11.48
C LEU A 31 -0.51 -3.86 11.37
N ASP A 32 -0.69 -4.53 12.51
CA ASP A 32 -0.84 -5.97 12.53
C ASP A 32 -2.08 -6.42 11.77
N HIS A 33 -3.21 -5.75 12.04
CA HIS A 33 -4.47 -6.11 11.39
C HIS A 33 -4.37 -6.02 9.87
N HIS A 34 -3.89 -4.88 9.38
CA HIS A 34 -3.87 -4.65 7.93
C HIS A 34 -2.79 -5.46 7.22
N SER A 35 -1.64 -5.67 7.89
CA SER A 35 -0.61 -6.51 7.29
C SER A 35 -1.05 -7.97 7.21
N ASP A 36 -1.79 -8.45 8.22
CA ASP A 36 -2.32 -9.81 8.19
C ASP A 36 -3.31 -10.00 7.04
N LEU A 37 -4.15 -8.99 6.79
CA LEU A 37 -5.08 -9.05 5.66
C LEU A 37 -4.32 -9.22 4.34
N LEU A 38 -3.29 -8.43 4.13
CA LEU A 38 -2.53 -8.52 2.88
C LEU A 38 -1.75 -9.83 2.78
N ARG A 39 -1.20 -10.29 3.89
CA ARG A 39 -0.49 -11.58 3.88
C ARG A 39 -1.44 -12.73 3.56
N SER A 40 -2.67 -12.65 4.05
CA SER A 40 -3.66 -13.69 3.77
C SER A 40 -4.02 -13.75 2.29
N LEU A 41 -3.78 -12.67 1.57
CA LEU A 41 -4.01 -12.61 0.13
C LEU A 41 -2.79 -13.04 -0.69
N GLY A 42 -1.69 -13.40 -0.03
CA GLY A 42 -0.51 -13.92 -0.71
C GLY A 42 0.62 -12.91 -0.91
N PHE A 43 0.49 -11.72 -0.34
CA PHE A 43 1.54 -10.70 -0.47
C PHE A 43 2.63 -10.88 0.58
N GLU A 44 3.85 -10.50 0.21
CA GLU A 44 4.93 -10.38 1.17
C GLU A 44 4.88 -8.96 1.72
N VAL A 45 4.68 -8.82 3.02
CA VAL A 45 4.50 -7.51 3.64
C VAL A 45 5.61 -7.25 4.63
N LEU A 46 6.34 -6.15 4.41
CA LEU A 46 7.32 -5.65 5.37
C LEU A 46 6.67 -4.53 6.14
N THR A 47 6.69 -4.62 7.46
CA THR A 47 6.00 -3.66 8.31
C THR A 47 6.98 -2.76 9.04
N CYS A 48 6.60 -1.49 9.17
CA CYS A 48 7.32 -0.51 9.97
C CYS A 48 6.31 0.22 10.83
N ASP A 49 6.61 0.41 12.11
CA ASP A 49 5.73 1.12 13.01
C ASP A 49 6.17 2.57 13.22
N SER A 50 7.14 3.03 12.46
CA SER A 50 7.55 4.42 12.48
C SER A 50 7.83 4.91 11.06
N TYR A 51 7.60 6.17 10.83
CA TYR A 51 7.79 6.77 9.51
C TYR A 51 9.26 6.85 9.14
N GLY A 52 10.13 7.02 10.14
CA GLY A 52 11.58 7.01 9.92
C GLY A 52 12.07 5.68 9.39
N GLU A 53 11.57 4.58 9.96
CA GLU A 53 11.91 3.24 9.48
C GLU A 53 11.40 3.03 8.06
N GLY A 54 10.18 3.51 7.79
CA GLY A 54 9.61 3.42 6.45
C GLY A 54 10.48 4.10 5.41
N LEU A 55 10.98 5.28 5.72
CA LEU A 55 11.88 5.99 4.82
C LEU A 55 13.18 5.23 4.60
N ALA A 56 13.73 4.64 5.66
CA ALA A 56 14.95 3.85 5.54
C ALA A 56 14.73 2.62 4.65
N MET A 57 13.58 1.96 4.80
CA MET A 57 13.26 0.80 3.98
C MET A 57 13.15 1.17 2.50
N LEU A 58 12.54 2.32 2.20
CA LEU A 58 12.43 2.79 0.83
C LEU A 58 13.79 3.04 0.18
N GLN A 59 14.78 3.44 0.97
CA GLN A 59 16.13 3.67 0.46
C GLN A 59 16.84 2.37 0.14
N ASN A 60 16.54 1.32 0.87
CA ASN A 60 17.33 0.08 0.82
C ASN A 60 16.70 -1.04 0.02
N GLU A 61 15.39 -0.99 -0.22
CA GLU A 61 14.69 -2.10 -0.86
C GLU A 61 13.65 -1.59 -1.85
N ALA A 62 13.32 -2.45 -2.80
CA ALA A 62 12.29 -2.15 -3.79
C ALA A 62 10.97 -2.80 -3.38
N PHE A 63 9.86 -2.12 -3.67
CA PHE A 63 8.53 -2.61 -3.35
C PHE A 63 7.62 -2.46 -4.57
N ASP A 64 6.58 -3.31 -4.61
CA ASP A 64 5.57 -3.22 -5.65
C ASP A 64 4.44 -2.28 -5.26
N MET A 65 4.28 -2.03 -3.96
CA MET A 65 3.25 -1.15 -3.43
C MET A 65 3.70 -0.62 -2.08
N VAL A 66 3.25 0.58 -1.74
CA VAL A 66 3.47 1.16 -0.41
C VAL A 66 2.12 1.51 0.19
N THR A 67 1.91 1.11 1.43
CA THR A 67 0.73 1.47 2.21
C THR A 67 1.21 2.26 3.42
N VAL A 68 0.73 3.47 3.57
CA VAL A 68 1.21 4.34 4.65
C VAL A 68 0.04 4.93 5.41
N GLY A 69 0.15 4.94 6.74
CA GLY A 69 -0.83 5.57 7.60
C GLY A 69 -0.70 7.09 7.54
N GLN A 70 -1.84 7.78 7.56
CA GLN A 70 -1.86 9.23 7.65
C GLN A 70 -1.18 9.70 8.94
N GLY A 71 -1.40 8.96 10.02
CA GLY A 71 -1.06 9.40 11.37
C GLY A 71 -2.18 10.26 11.90
N SER A 72 -1.84 11.36 12.54
CA SER A 72 -2.83 12.32 13.01
C SER A 72 -3.25 13.23 11.85
N LEU A 73 -4.06 14.25 12.17
CA LEU A 73 -4.45 15.25 11.18
C LEU A 73 -3.27 16.05 10.65
N SER A 74 -2.11 15.95 11.31
CA SER A 74 -0.87 16.59 10.82
C SER A 74 -0.24 15.83 9.66
N PHE A 75 -0.77 14.66 9.32
CA PHE A 75 -0.33 13.86 8.18
C PHE A 75 1.16 13.49 8.28
N GLU A 76 1.51 12.82 9.38
CA GLU A 76 2.90 12.39 9.57
C GLU A 76 3.39 11.44 8.49
N GLY A 77 2.49 10.71 7.85
CA GLY A 77 2.86 9.80 6.77
C GLY A 77 3.17 10.47 5.45
N LYS A 78 3.00 11.78 5.36
CA LYS A 78 3.19 12.51 4.10
C LYS A 78 4.60 12.31 3.52
N GLY A 79 5.62 12.31 4.39
CA GLY A 79 7.00 12.15 3.92
C GLY A 79 7.24 10.81 3.24
N VAL A 80 6.63 9.74 3.74
CA VAL A 80 6.76 8.43 3.11
C VAL A 80 6.08 8.42 1.74
N LEU A 81 4.89 9.03 1.64
CA LEU A 81 4.19 9.15 0.37
C LEU A 81 5.05 9.91 -0.64
N MET A 82 5.54 11.08 -0.25
CA MET A 82 6.34 11.91 -1.14
C MET A 82 7.61 11.20 -1.61
N ARG A 83 8.28 10.52 -0.69
CA ARG A 83 9.51 9.81 -1.03
C ARG A 83 9.24 8.62 -1.96
N SER A 84 8.14 7.90 -1.72
CA SER A 84 7.77 6.79 -2.58
C SER A 84 7.56 7.24 -4.03
N VAL A 85 6.80 8.32 -4.20
CA VAL A 85 6.52 8.86 -5.52
C VAL A 85 7.78 9.39 -6.18
N GLU A 86 8.67 9.99 -5.40
CA GLU A 86 9.94 10.50 -5.89
C GLU A 86 10.84 9.39 -6.41
N ILE A 87 10.87 8.26 -5.69
CA ILE A 87 11.68 7.12 -6.09
C ILE A 87 11.14 6.50 -7.37
N ASP A 88 9.83 6.25 -7.43
CA ASP A 88 9.22 5.61 -8.59
C ASP A 88 7.73 5.93 -8.62
N ARG A 89 7.33 6.73 -9.58
CA ARG A 89 5.92 7.15 -9.73
C ARG A 89 4.99 6.01 -10.08
N SER A 90 5.50 4.92 -10.62
CA SER A 90 4.66 3.79 -11.03
C SER A 90 4.27 2.91 -9.85
N ILE A 91 4.92 3.06 -8.70
CA ILE A 91 4.59 2.28 -7.51
C ILE A 91 3.35 2.89 -6.86
N PRO A 92 2.24 2.14 -6.76
CA PRO A 92 1.05 2.68 -6.11
C PRO A 92 1.29 2.91 -4.62
N VAL A 93 0.84 4.07 -4.13
CA VAL A 93 0.90 4.39 -2.70
C VAL A 93 -0.53 4.58 -2.21
N LEU A 94 -0.91 3.78 -1.22
CA LEU A 94 -2.22 3.84 -0.60
C LEU A 94 -2.08 4.48 0.77
N VAL A 95 -2.90 5.50 1.06
CA VAL A 95 -2.91 6.16 2.36
C VAL A 95 -4.08 5.66 3.18
N LEU A 96 -3.82 5.27 4.43
CA LEU A 96 -4.86 4.80 5.35
C LEU A 96 -4.98 5.78 6.51
N ALA A 97 -6.22 6.14 6.87
CA ALA A 97 -6.46 7.14 7.91
C ALA A 97 -7.42 6.62 8.96
N ARG A 98 -7.07 6.78 10.24
CA ARG A 98 -8.00 6.47 11.33
C ARG A 98 -9.11 7.51 11.38
N ASN A 99 -8.74 8.77 11.16
CA ASN A 99 -9.68 9.89 11.13
C ASN A 99 -9.55 10.54 9.77
N SER A 100 -10.43 10.15 8.86
CA SER A 100 -10.38 10.72 7.51
C SER A 100 -10.69 12.21 7.56
N ASP A 101 -10.02 12.96 6.69
CA ASP A 101 -10.09 14.42 6.67
C ASP A 101 -9.98 14.87 5.23
N ILE A 102 -10.88 15.76 4.83
CA ILE A 102 -10.96 16.16 3.43
C ILE A 102 -9.69 16.88 2.97
N GLU A 103 -9.08 17.69 3.81
CA GLU A 103 -7.87 18.39 3.44
C GLU A 103 -6.72 17.41 3.21
N ASN A 104 -6.59 16.43 4.10
CA ASN A 104 -5.55 15.40 3.95
C ASN A 104 -5.83 14.48 2.76
N TYR A 105 -7.11 14.20 2.50
CA TYR A 105 -7.47 13.44 1.31
C TYR A 105 -7.01 14.17 0.05
N VAL A 106 -7.36 15.44 -0.06
CA VAL A 106 -7.00 16.23 -1.23
C VAL A 106 -5.48 16.31 -1.38
N GLU A 107 -4.79 16.53 -0.27
CA GLU A 107 -3.33 16.60 -0.30
C GLU A 107 -2.71 15.27 -0.71
N ALA A 108 -3.18 14.16 -0.15
CA ALA A 108 -2.65 12.85 -0.50
C ALA A 108 -2.80 12.55 -1.99
N MET A 109 -4.00 12.81 -2.53
CA MET A 109 -4.24 12.57 -3.94
C MET A 109 -3.42 13.50 -4.83
N HIS A 110 -3.25 14.76 -4.41
CA HIS A 110 -2.43 15.71 -5.13
C HIS A 110 -0.95 15.27 -5.16
N LEU A 111 -0.48 14.68 -4.08
CA LEU A 111 0.91 14.23 -3.97
C LEU A 111 1.17 12.91 -4.68
N GLY A 112 0.14 12.26 -5.20
CA GLY A 112 0.32 11.09 -6.01
C GLY A 112 -0.18 9.78 -5.42
N ALA A 113 -0.89 9.81 -4.29
CA ALA A 113 -1.51 8.59 -3.75
C ALA A 113 -2.55 8.07 -4.73
N VAL A 114 -2.67 6.74 -4.82
CA VAL A 114 -3.68 6.14 -5.70
C VAL A 114 -5.04 6.10 -5.03
N ASP A 115 -5.07 6.09 -3.69
CA ASP A 115 -6.32 6.16 -2.94
C ASP A 115 -6.04 6.54 -1.50
N TYR A 116 -7.12 6.86 -0.78
CA TYR A 116 -7.07 7.29 0.63
C TYR A 116 -8.28 6.66 1.29
N LEU A 117 -8.05 5.71 2.20
CA LEU A 117 -9.11 4.91 2.77
C LEU A 117 -9.12 5.04 4.30
N GLU A 118 -10.31 4.93 4.87
CA GLU A 118 -10.48 4.99 6.32
C GLU A 118 -10.27 3.61 6.94
N MET A 119 -9.51 3.55 8.02
CA MET A 119 -9.27 2.32 8.76
C MET A 119 -10.38 2.06 9.77
N PRO A 120 -10.71 0.81 10.08
CA PRO A 120 -10.16 -0.40 9.48
C PRO A 120 -10.69 -0.60 8.06
N VAL A 121 -9.81 -0.97 7.15
CA VAL A 121 -10.19 -1.11 5.74
C VAL A 121 -10.83 -2.48 5.52
N PRO A 122 -12.08 -2.53 5.03
CA PRO A 122 -12.71 -3.82 4.74
C PRO A 122 -11.95 -4.57 3.66
N LEU A 123 -12.01 -5.89 3.73
CA LEU A 123 -11.30 -6.73 2.76
C LEU A 123 -11.68 -6.39 1.32
N GLU A 124 -12.97 -6.16 1.06
CA GLU A 124 -13.42 -5.82 -0.30
C GLU A 124 -12.80 -4.53 -0.82
N GLU A 125 -12.59 -3.56 0.06
CA GLU A 125 -11.95 -2.31 -0.34
C GLU A 125 -10.49 -2.52 -0.71
N PHE A 126 -9.77 -3.32 0.09
CA PHE A 126 -8.40 -3.69 -0.26
C PHE A 126 -8.37 -4.41 -1.60
N MET A 127 -9.26 -5.38 -1.78
CA MET A 127 -9.31 -6.14 -3.01
C MET A 127 -9.55 -5.25 -4.22
N ARG A 128 -10.44 -4.26 -4.07
CA ARG A 128 -10.72 -3.31 -5.15
C ARG A 128 -9.47 -2.51 -5.52
N VAL A 129 -8.78 -1.96 -4.51
CA VAL A 129 -7.59 -1.14 -4.75
C VAL A 129 -6.48 -1.99 -5.35
N LEU A 130 -6.26 -3.19 -4.81
CA LEU A 130 -5.23 -4.09 -5.31
C LEU A 130 -5.49 -4.48 -6.76
N ARG A 131 -6.74 -4.78 -7.07
CA ARG A 131 -7.13 -5.17 -8.43
C ARG A 131 -6.91 -4.02 -9.41
N THR A 132 -7.29 -2.82 -9.00
CA THR A 132 -7.22 -1.66 -9.88
C THR A 132 -5.78 -1.20 -10.10
N HIS A 133 -4.98 -1.18 -9.05
CA HIS A 133 -3.69 -0.50 -9.10
C HIS A 133 -2.49 -1.44 -9.08
N LEU A 134 -2.51 -2.48 -8.26
CA LEU A 134 -1.36 -3.35 -8.11
C LEU A 134 -1.33 -4.47 -9.12
N LEU A 135 -2.43 -5.23 -9.20
CA LEU A 135 -2.46 -6.38 -10.10
C LEU A 135 -2.35 -5.96 -11.55
N TYR A 136 -2.96 -4.84 -11.90
CA TYR A 136 -2.86 -4.32 -13.26
C TYR A 136 -1.41 -3.97 -13.59
N SER A 137 -0.72 -3.28 -12.68
CA SER A 137 0.67 -2.88 -12.89
C SER A 137 1.59 -4.09 -13.03
N ILE A 138 1.40 -5.09 -12.17
CA ILE A 138 2.25 -6.28 -12.16
C ILE A 138 1.99 -7.13 -13.39
N GLY A 139 0.73 -7.23 -13.83
CA GLY A 139 0.35 -8.06 -14.95
C GLY A 139 0.56 -7.43 -16.30
N ARG A 140 1.02 -6.18 -16.37
CA ARG A 140 1.20 -5.51 -17.65
C ARG A 140 2.43 -6.02 -18.39
N PRO A 141 2.35 -6.13 -19.73
CA PRO A 141 3.55 -6.39 -20.51
C PRO A 141 4.56 -5.27 -20.32
N PRO A 142 5.87 -5.56 -20.40
CA PRO A 142 6.89 -4.54 -20.15
C PRO A 142 6.84 -3.33 -21.08
N ASP A 143 6.29 -3.50 -22.26
CA ASP A 143 6.24 -2.44 -23.26
C ASP A 143 4.86 -1.78 -23.36
N ALA A 144 3.96 -2.10 -22.44
CA ALA A 144 2.61 -1.57 -22.46
C ALA A 144 2.54 -0.15 -21.90
#